data_d532dab782f5de9d03412487dcf8458a
#
_entry.id   d532dab782f5de9d03412487dcf8458a
#
_cell.length_a   1.000
_cell.length_b   1.000
_cell.length_c   1.000
_cell.angle_alpha   90.00
_cell.angle_beta   90.00
_cell.angle_gamma   90.00
#
_symmetry.space_group_name_H-M   'P 1'
#
loop_
_entity.id
_entity.type
_entity.pdbx_description
1 polymer ?
#
loop_
_entity_poly.entity_id
_entity_poly.type
_entity_poly.pdbx_seq_one_letter_code
_entity_poly.pdbx_strand_id
1 'polypeptide(L)'
;MINYRSNGSPLANLRCRLGYSQKQLARLCKVSTSSIRSWEQGSRNMADASASAIYRLSEKLQISQSMLIFSMKRWYEKNQNK
;
A
#
# COMPACT_ATOMS: atom_id res chain seq x y z
N MET A 1 21.06 -1.30 -7.07
CA MET A 1 19.78 -1.17 -7.74
C MET A 1 18.69 -1.95 -7.03
N ILE A 2 17.55 -1.34 -6.91
CA ILE A 2 16.44 -1.98 -6.23
C ILE A 2 15.64 -2.82 -7.22
N ASN A 3 15.40 -4.04 -6.84
CA ASN A 3 14.59 -4.92 -7.65
C ASN A 3 13.20 -4.97 -7.07
N TYR A 4 12.25 -4.48 -7.85
CA TYR A 4 10.86 -4.64 -7.45
C TYR A 4 10.40 -5.99 -7.90
N ARG A 5 9.80 -6.69 -7.00
CA ARG A 5 9.23 -7.95 -7.38
C ARG A 5 7.97 -7.70 -8.16
N SER A 6 7.85 -8.35 -9.28
CA SER A 6 6.68 -8.19 -10.11
C SER A 6 5.42 -8.65 -9.39
N ASN A 7 5.57 -9.51 -8.39
CA ASN A 7 4.42 -9.98 -7.60
C ASN A 7 4.21 -9.17 -6.32
N GLY A 8 4.93 -8.08 -6.18
CA GLY A 8 4.73 -7.20 -5.04
C GLY A 8 3.41 -6.46 -5.15
N SER A 9 2.90 -6.00 -4.01
CA SER A 9 1.66 -5.25 -4.00
C SER A 9 1.86 -3.89 -4.68
N PRO A 10 0.79 -3.30 -5.21
CA PRO A 10 0.87 -1.94 -5.75
C PRO A 10 1.36 -0.96 -4.71
N LEU A 11 0.95 -1.12 -3.45
CA LEU A 11 1.40 -0.25 -2.37
C LEU A 11 2.92 -0.32 -2.20
N ALA A 12 3.45 -1.53 -2.13
CA ALA A 12 4.89 -1.72 -1.97
C ALA A 12 5.65 -1.14 -3.16
N ASN A 13 5.14 -1.35 -4.36
CA ASN A 13 5.79 -0.87 -5.57
C ASN A 13 5.83 0.66 -5.61
N LEU A 14 4.72 1.30 -5.29
CA LEU A 14 4.67 2.76 -5.26
C LEU A 14 5.58 3.32 -4.17
N ARG A 15 5.53 2.70 -3.00
CA ARG A 15 6.34 3.14 -1.88
C ARG A 15 7.84 3.08 -2.23
N CYS A 16 8.26 1.96 -2.76
CA CYS A 16 9.66 1.76 -3.10
C CYS A 16 10.11 2.70 -4.21
N ARG A 17 9.25 2.90 -5.20
CA ARG A 17 9.58 3.80 -6.30
C ARG A 17 9.85 5.21 -5.81
N LEU A 18 9.10 5.65 -4.80
CA LEU A 18 9.26 6.99 -4.25
C LEU A 18 10.29 7.06 -3.13
N GLY A 19 10.91 5.94 -2.80
CA GLY A 19 12.03 5.92 -1.86
C GLY A 19 11.65 5.88 -0.40
N TYR A 20 10.40 5.58 -0.08
CA TYR A 20 9.99 5.48 1.32
C TYR A 20 10.22 4.08 1.86
N SER A 21 10.72 4.00 3.10
CA SER A 21 10.67 2.74 3.84
C SER A 21 9.25 2.56 4.39
N GLN A 22 8.93 1.34 4.82
CA GLN A 22 7.63 1.10 5.44
C GLN A 22 7.43 2.01 6.66
N LYS A 23 8.47 2.16 7.45
CA LYS A 23 8.41 2.98 8.65
C LYS A 23 8.20 4.45 8.31
N GLN A 24 8.89 4.95 7.30
CA GLN A 24 8.74 6.34 6.89
C GLN A 24 7.33 6.64 6.40
N LEU A 25 6.81 5.77 5.54
CA LEU A 25 5.47 5.97 5.01
C LEU A 25 4.44 5.90 6.12
N ALA A 26 4.60 4.95 7.02
CA ALA A 26 3.67 4.81 8.15
C ALA A 26 3.62 6.09 8.97
N ARG A 27 4.80 6.64 9.27
CA ARG A 27 4.88 7.87 10.05
C ARG A 27 4.20 9.03 9.33
N LEU A 28 4.48 9.19 8.05
CA LEU A 28 3.91 10.27 7.26
C LEU A 28 2.40 10.17 7.13
N CYS A 29 1.89 8.96 7.09
CA CYS A 29 0.46 8.73 6.91
C CYS A 29 -0.28 8.49 8.21
N LYS A 30 0.43 8.56 9.33
CA LYS A 30 -0.15 8.40 10.66
C LYS A 30 -0.87 7.07 10.83
N VAL A 31 -0.24 6.03 10.31
CA VAL A 31 -0.70 4.65 10.51
C VAL A 31 0.46 3.86 11.09
N SER A 32 0.18 2.68 11.60
CA SER A 32 1.24 1.86 12.15
C SER A 32 2.05 1.20 11.04
N THR A 33 3.33 0.95 11.32
CA THR A 33 4.16 0.19 10.39
C THR A 33 3.57 -1.19 10.14
N SER A 34 2.98 -1.75 11.18
CA SER A 34 2.31 -3.05 11.10
C SER A 34 1.18 -3.04 10.08
N SER A 35 0.43 -1.94 10.01
CA SER A 35 -0.64 -1.80 9.03
C SER A 35 -0.07 -1.78 7.61
N ILE A 36 0.97 -0.99 7.39
CA ILE A 36 1.62 -0.93 6.07
C ILE A 36 2.08 -2.32 5.66
N ARG A 37 2.74 -3.01 6.59
CA ARG A 37 3.25 -4.34 6.31
C ARG A 37 2.14 -5.33 5.97
N SER A 38 1.06 -5.29 6.74
CA SER A 38 -0.06 -6.20 6.52
C SER A 38 -0.73 -5.97 5.19
N TRP A 39 -0.88 -4.72 4.80
CA TRP A 39 -1.45 -4.39 3.50
C TRP A 39 -0.53 -4.85 2.37
N GLU A 40 0.77 -4.65 2.53
CA GLU A 40 1.73 -5.05 1.49
C GLU A 40 1.84 -6.55 1.35
N GLN A 41 1.66 -7.28 2.45
CA GLN A 41 1.73 -8.73 2.43
C GLN A 41 0.42 -9.40 2.03
N GLY A 42 -0.65 -8.66 2.03
CA GLY A 42 -1.95 -9.22 1.67
C GLY A 42 -2.64 -9.93 2.82
N SER A 43 -2.18 -9.73 4.06
CA SER A 43 -2.87 -10.30 5.21
C SER A 43 -4.06 -9.46 5.65
N ARG A 44 -4.15 -8.22 5.17
CA ARG A 44 -5.30 -7.35 5.42
C ARG A 44 -5.71 -6.67 4.13
N ASN A 45 -7.01 -6.46 3.98
CA ASN A 45 -7.54 -5.79 2.81
C ASN A 45 -7.49 -4.27 3.05
N MET A 46 -6.76 -3.57 2.21
CA MET A 46 -6.60 -2.13 2.36
C MET A 46 -7.92 -1.38 2.20
N ALA A 47 -8.89 -1.99 1.53
CA ALA A 47 -10.21 -1.36 1.38
C ALA A 47 -10.88 -1.13 2.72
N ASP A 48 -10.44 -1.84 3.77
CA ASP A 48 -10.98 -1.67 5.12
C ASP A 48 -10.27 -0.60 5.93
N ALA A 49 -9.28 0.05 5.36
CA ALA A 49 -8.56 1.13 6.05
C ALA A 49 -9.47 2.34 6.19
N SER A 50 -9.17 3.19 7.17
CA SER A 50 -9.95 4.40 7.37
C SER A 50 -9.83 5.33 6.18
N ALA A 51 -10.85 6.16 5.99
CA ALA A 51 -10.84 7.13 4.89
C ALA A 51 -9.64 8.07 5.01
N SER A 52 -9.31 8.50 6.23
CA SER A 52 -8.18 9.41 6.39
C SER A 52 -6.85 8.72 6.09
N ALA A 53 -6.71 7.44 6.40
CA ALA A 53 -5.50 6.71 6.05
C ALA A 53 -5.36 6.61 4.53
N ILE A 54 -6.44 6.29 3.84
CA ILE A 54 -6.44 6.20 2.38
C ILE A 54 -6.07 7.55 1.77
N TYR A 55 -6.63 8.62 2.30
CA TYR A 55 -6.35 9.96 1.81
C TYR A 55 -4.86 10.29 1.95
N ARG A 56 -4.30 10.06 3.14
CA ARG A 56 -2.90 10.38 3.38
C ARG A 56 -1.97 9.53 2.52
N LEU A 57 -2.29 8.25 2.37
CA LEU A 57 -1.49 7.37 1.53
C LEU A 57 -1.51 7.82 0.08
N SER A 58 -2.70 8.18 -0.43
CA SER A 58 -2.81 8.62 -1.81
C SER A 58 -2.01 9.88 -2.05
N GLU A 59 -2.03 10.80 -1.07
CA GLU A 59 -1.26 12.02 -1.17
C GLU A 59 0.23 11.75 -1.25
N LYS A 60 0.72 10.93 -0.33
CA LYS A 60 2.17 10.65 -0.27
C LYS A 60 2.64 9.80 -1.43
N LEU A 61 1.78 8.93 -1.92
CA LEU A 61 2.14 8.04 -3.03
C LEU A 61 1.84 8.68 -4.39
N GLN A 62 1.25 9.86 -4.40
CA GLN A 62 0.99 10.62 -5.63
C GLN A 62 0.09 9.86 -6.61
N ILE A 63 -0.95 9.27 -6.06
CA ILE A 63 -1.93 8.50 -6.83
C ILE A 63 -3.30 8.85 -6.29
N SER A 64 -4.33 8.73 -7.12
CA SER A 64 -5.68 9.03 -6.66
C SER A 64 -6.13 7.97 -5.65
N GLN A 65 -7.05 8.35 -4.77
CA GLN A 65 -7.61 7.42 -3.80
C GLN A 65 -8.28 6.25 -4.49
N SER A 66 -9.04 6.54 -5.54
CA SER A 66 -9.73 5.50 -6.30
C SER A 66 -8.77 4.49 -6.89
N MET A 67 -7.71 4.96 -7.50
CA MET A 67 -6.73 4.08 -8.11
C MET A 67 -5.99 3.24 -7.07
N LEU A 68 -5.67 3.87 -5.94
CA LEU A 68 -5.00 3.15 -4.87
C LEU A 68 -5.88 2.02 -4.35
N ILE A 69 -7.13 2.32 -4.02
CA ILE A 69 -8.04 1.31 -3.50
C ILE A 69 -8.31 0.23 -4.54
N PHE A 70 -8.57 0.64 -5.78
CA PHE A 70 -8.89 -0.31 -6.84
C PHE A 70 -7.73 -1.27 -7.09
N SER A 71 -6.52 -0.76 -7.22
CA SER A 71 -5.37 -1.61 -7.51
C SER A 71 -5.05 -2.52 -6.35
N MET A 72 -5.14 -2.01 -5.12
CA MET A 72 -4.88 -2.82 -3.94
C MET A 72 -5.94 -3.89 -3.75
N LYS A 73 -7.20 -3.55 -4.01
CA LYS A 73 -8.28 -4.53 -3.88
C LYS A 73 -8.12 -5.66 -4.88
N ARG A 74 -7.81 -5.32 -6.13
CA ARG A 74 -7.61 -6.34 -7.15
C ARG A 74 -6.45 -7.26 -6.80
N TRP A 75 -5.34 -6.65 -6.36
CA TRP A 75 -4.18 -7.43 -5.97
C TRP A 75 -4.49 -8.34 -4.79
N TYR A 76 -5.19 -7.80 -3.79
CA TYR A 76 -5.56 -8.57 -2.60
C TYR A 76 -6.41 -9.79 -2.98
N GLU A 77 -7.45 -9.57 -3.77
CA GLU A 77 -8.35 -10.64 -4.18
C GLU A 77 -7.61 -11.72 -4.98
N LYS A 78 -6.73 -11.27 -5.84
CA LYS A 78 -5.97 -12.20 -6.67
C LYS A 78 -5.05 -13.07 -5.82
N ASN A 79 -4.49 -12.51 -4.77
CA ASN A 79 -3.58 -13.23 -3.91
C ASN A 79 -4.29 -14.15 -2.91
N GLN A 80 -5.58 -13.95 -2.70
CA GLN A 80 -6.35 -14.84 -1.84
C GLN A 80 -6.83 -16.09 -2.57
N ASN A 81 -6.79 -16.07 -3.87
CA ASN A 81 -7.33 -17.16 -4.70
C ASN A 81 -6.27 -18.11 -5.19
N LYS A 82 -5.33 -18.41 -4.39
CA LYS A 82 -4.28 -19.34 -4.80
C LYS A 82 -4.67 -20.77 -4.63
#